data_9f24d3ecf18bcd49f9b0e71e6748422f
#
_entry.id   9f24d3ecf18bcd49f9b0e71e6748422f
#
_cell.length_a   1.000
_cell.length_b   1.000
_cell.length_c   1.000
_cell.angle_alpha   90.00
_cell.angle_beta   90.00
_cell.angle_gamma   90.00
#
_symmetry.space_group_name_H-M   'P 1'
#
loop_
_entity.id
_entity.type
_entity.pdbx_description
1 polymer ?
#
loop_
_entity_poly.entity_id
_entity_poly.type
_entity_poly.pdbx_seq_one_letter_code
_entity_poly.pdbx_strand_id
1 'polypeptide(L)'
;RTLGKVVDVTLVESDAIGTIGVGESTIPPLVTYNRLLGINEAEFMRATNATFKLGILFDHWKDIGHTYFHSFGLTGKDHWSAGFQHFWLHGLTKGHDQPYEDYCLELVAARQGKFAHLPDDRLNYAFQLDSTAYAKFLRQMAERDGAKRIEGKIAEVELDSGTGDIAALALESGTRIEGDLFIDCTGFRALLIGQTLGVGHEDWTHWLPCDSAIAVQTESVGPPTPYTRVIAHDAGWQWRIPLQHRVGNGIVYCGRYLEEDPALERLLGNIEGRVLTDP
;
A
#
# COMPACT_ATOMS: atom_id res chain seq x y z
N ARG A 1 21.11 -1.28 6.92
CA ARG A 1 21.44 0.01 7.56
C ARG A 1 21.50 -0.08 9.08
N THR A 2 20.46 -0.57 9.73
CA THR A 2 20.39 -0.71 11.20
C THR A 2 21.34 -1.77 11.76
N LEU A 3 21.57 -2.85 11.03
CA LEU A 3 22.48 -3.94 11.45
C LEU A 3 23.94 -3.65 11.07
N GLY A 4 24.22 -2.59 10.33
CA GLY A 4 25.56 -2.22 9.90
C GLY A 4 26.26 -3.33 9.13
N LYS A 5 27.49 -3.66 9.54
CA LYS A 5 28.32 -4.69 8.88
C LYS A 5 28.17 -6.10 9.46
N VAL A 6 27.12 -6.33 10.26
CA VAL A 6 26.89 -7.65 10.89
C VAL A 6 26.32 -8.66 9.90
N VAL A 7 25.66 -8.17 8.85
CA VAL A 7 25.01 -8.98 7.79
C VAL A 7 25.46 -8.49 6.44
N ASP A 8 25.85 -9.42 5.57
CA ASP A 8 26.01 -9.17 4.13
C ASP A 8 24.68 -9.40 3.43
N VAL A 9 24.17 -8.38 2.72
CA VAL A 9 22.87 -8.46 2.03
C VAL A 9 23.08 -8.53 0.53
N THR A 10 22.50 -9.56 -0.08
CA THR A 10 22.45 -9.69 -1.55
C THR A 10 20.99 -9.65 -1.99
N LEU A 11 20.67 -8.70 -2.88
CA LEU A 11 19.37 -8.57 -3.53
C LEU A 11 19.47 -9.20 -4.93
N VAL A 12 18.66 -10.23 -5.17
CA VAL A 12 18.51 -10.83 -6.50
C VAL A 12 17.17 -10.40 -7.07
N GLU A 13 17.20 -9.70 -8.17
CA GLU A 13 15.99 -9.24 -8.87
C GLU A 13 16.27 -9.08 -10.37
N SER A 14 15.22 -8.99 -11.18
CA SER A 14 15.37 -8.74 -12.62
C SER A 14 14.48 -7.60 -13.08
N ASP A 15 15.08 -6.62 -13.78
CA ASP A 15 14.34 -5.53 -14.42
C ASP A 15 13.38 -6.04 -15.53
N ALA A 16 13.55 -7.30 -15.99
CA ALA A 16 12.63 -7.96 -16.93
C ALA A 16 11.38 -8.54 -16.26
N ILE A 17 11.33 -8.57 -14.91
CA ILE A 17 10.16 -8.99 -14.15
C ILE A 17 9.45 -7.71 -13.69
N GLY A 18 8.26 -7.46 -14.25
CA GLY A 18 7.45 -6.31 -13.85
C GLY A 18 7.04 -6.38 -12.39
N THR A 19 6.94 -5.22 -11.74
CA THR A 19 6.36 -5.11 -10.41
C THR A 19 4.84 -5.20 -10.54
N ILE A 20 4.20 -6.15 -9.86
CA ILE A 20 2.74 -6.17 -9.73
C ILE A 20 2.39 -5.07 -8.71
N GLY A 21 2.23 -3.84 -9.19
CA GLY A 21 2.28 -2.66 -8.38
C GLY A 21 0.93 -2.14 -7.96
N VAL A 22 0.28 -2.76 -6.96
CA VAL A 22 -0.89 -2.16 -6.29
C VAL A 22 -0.57 -1.60 -4.91
N GLY A 23 0.68 -1.56 -4.49
CA GLY A 23 1.16 -1.04 -3.20
C GLY A 23 1.32 0.49 -3.13
N GLU A 24 0.40 1.26 -3.71
CA GLU A 24 0.52 2.72 -3.86
C GLU A 24 -0.06 3.51 -2.68
N SER A 25 -0.87 2.91 -1.84
CA SER A 25 -1.53 3.56 -0.70
C SER A 25 -1.02 3.00 0.61
N THR A 26 -0.51 3.87 1.48
CA THR A 26 0.16 3.48 2.72
C THR A 26 -0.63 3.87 3.97
N ILE A 27 -0.09 3.54 5.14
CA ILE A 27 -0.62 3.85 6.46
C ILE A 27 0.46 4.54 7.32
N PRO A 28 0.11 5.23 8.41
CA PRO A 28 1.06 6.03 9.19
C PRO A 28 2.37 5.35 9.64
N PRO A 29 2.43 4.03 9.90
CA PRO A 29 3.69 3.35 10.20
C PRO A 29 4.79 3.55 9.16
N LEU A 30 4.47 3.83 7.88
CA LEU A 30 5.49 4.15 6.87
C LEU A 30 6.24 5.43 7.18
N VAL A 31 5.57 6.44 7.73
CA VAL A 31 6.24 7.70 8.16
C VAL A 31 7.28 7.39 9.23
N THR A 32 6.90 6.58 10.22
CA THR A 32 7.82 6.13 11.27
C THR A 32 8.98 5.31 10.70
N TYR A 33 8.70 4.38 9.79
CA TYR A 33 9.72 3.57 9.12
C TYR A 33 10.72 4.43 8.36
N ASN A 34 10.25 5.39 7.57
CA ASN A 34 11.11 6.32 6.83
C ASN A 34 11.99 7.16 7.78
N ARG A 35 11.44 7.64 8.90
CA ARG A 35 12.20 8.36 9.94
C ARG A 35 13.29 7.49 10.56
N LEU A 36 13.01 6.24 10.89
CA LEU A 36 13.98 5.28 11.43
C LEU A 36 15.13 5.00 10.44
N LEU A 37 14.83 4.98 9.15
CA LEU A 37 15.84 4.87 8.09
C LEU A 37 16.57 6.20 7.80
N GLY A 38 16.19 7.30 8.44
CA GLY A 38 16.77 8.63 8.18
C GLY A 38 16.49 9.13 6.76
N ILE A 39 15.34 8.76 6.19
CA ILE A 39 14.93 9.22 4.86
C ILE A 39 14.38 10.63 4.99
N ASN A 40 14.89 11.55 4.16
CA ASN A 40 14.35 12.89 4.05
C ASN A 40 12.99 12.85 3.31
N GLU A 41 11.94 13.35 3.96
CA GLU A 41 10.57 13.28 3.42
C GLU A 41 10.43 14.00 2.08
N ALA A 42 11.01 15.21 1.93
CA ALA A 42 10.90 15.95 0.69
C ALA A 42 11.65 15.27 -0.48
N GLU A 43 12.77 14.62 -0.21
CA GLU A 43 13.49 13.80 -1.19
C GLU A 43 12.66 12.57 -1.57
N PHE A 44 12.14 11.87 -0.58
CA PHE A 44 11.26 10.72 -0.78
C PHE A 44 10.02 11.07 -1.62
N MET A 45 9.32 12.15 -1.28
CA MET A 45 8.11 12.56 -2.02
C MET A 45 8.40 12.93 -3.47
N ARG A 46 9.53 13.60 -3.73
CA ARG A 46 9.96 13.89 -5.11
C ARG A 46 10.32 12.64 -5.90
N ALA A 47 11.03 11.71 -5.25
CA ALA A 47 11.48 10.49 -5.91
C ALA A 47 10.34 9.53 -6.23
N THR A 48 9.26 9.55 -5.45
CA THR A 48 8.15 8.60 -5.53
C THR A 48 6.84 9.20 -6.03
N ASN A 49 6.86 10.48 -6.46
CA ASN A 49 5.66 11.24 -6.81
C ASN A 49 4.57 11.18 -5.74
N ALA A 50 4.97 11.10 -4.47
CA ALA A 50 4.07 10.88 -3.37
C ALA A 50 3.18 12.08 -3.07
N THR A 51 1.97 11.82 -2.61
CA THR A 51 1.04 12.79 -2.05
C THR A 51 0.73 12.44 -0.60
N PHE A 52 0.25 13.41 0.18
CA PHE A 52 -0.14 13.17 1.57
C PHE A 52 -1.47 12.44 1.66
N LYS A 53 -1.61 11.60 2.69
CA LYS A 53 -2.81 10.83 2.97
C LYS A 53 -3.20 10.98 4.44
N LEU A 54 -4.42 11.49 4.69
CA LEU A 54 -4.97 11.71 6.03
C LEU A 54 -5.98 10.64 6.45
N GLY A 55 -6.35 9.77 5.51
CA GLY A 55 -7.32 8.71 5.76
C GLY A 55 -7.82 8.06 4.48
N ILE A 56 -8.96 7.41 4.60
CA ILE A 56 -9.63 6.68 3.51
C ILE A 56 -11.11 7.08 3.51
N LEU A 57 -11.62 7.49 2.35
CA LEU A 57 -13.04 7.74 2.13
C LEU A 57 -13.69 6.46 1.61
N PHE A 58 -14.68 5.97 2.33
CA PHE A 58 -15.45 4.78 2.02
C PHE A 58 -16.82 5.19 1.46
N ASP A 59 -17.10 4.80 0.20
CA ASP A 59 -18.36 5.05 -0.49
C ASP A 59 -19.15 3.76 -0.63
N HIS A 60 -20.42 3.78 -0.29
CA HIS A 60 -21.39 2.68 -0.46
C HIS A 60 -21.16 1.42 0.40
N TRP A 61 -20.20 1.44 1.32
CA TRP A 61 -19.86 0.25 2.13
C TRP A 61 -20.93 -0.14 3.15
N LYS A 62 -21.72 0.79 3.62
CA LYS A 62 -22.86 0.51 4.50
C LYS A 62 -24.14 0.38 3.70
N ASP A 63 -24.49 1.40 2.96
CA ASP A 63 -25.68 1.50 2.11
C ASP A 63 -25.33 2.30 0.84
N ILE A 64 -26.07 2.11 -0.26
CA ILE A 64 -25.89 2.91 -1.48
C ILE A 64 -26.12 4.39 -1.15
N GLY A 65 -25.18 5.24 -1.52
CA GLY A 65 -25.19 6.69 -1.22
C GLY A 65 -24.62 7.06 0.15
N HIS A 66 -24.34 6.09 1.04
CA HIS A 66 -23.70 6.37 2.32
C HIS A 66 -22.19 6.46 2.17
N THR A 67 -21.61 7.51 2.74
CA THR A 67 -20.15 7.70 2.81
C THR A 67 -19.69 7.86 4.24
N TYR A 68 -18.50 7.37 4.56
CA TYR A 68 -17.83 7.64 5.82
C TYR A 68 -16.32 7.73 5.61
N PHE A 69 -15.64 8.38 6.53
CA PHE A 69 -14.20 8.62 6.45
C PHE A 69 -13.47 7.91 7.60
N HIS A 70 -12.53 7.03 7.25
CA HIS A 70 -11.59 6.46 8.21
C HIS A 70 -10.38 7.39 8.31
N SER A 71 -10.37 8.26 9.29
CA SER A 71 -9.25 9.16 9.56
C SER A 71 -8.09 8.44 10.23
N PHE A 72 -6.87 8.89 9.96
CA PHE A 72 -5.70 8.48 10.72
C PHE A 72 -5.54 9.23 12.05
N GLY A 73 -6.28 10.30 12.22
CA GLY A 73 -6.30 11.09 13.44
C GLY A 73 -7.23 10.57 14.52
N LEU A 74 -7.10 11.17 15.69
CA LEU A 74 -7.98 10.91 16.82
C LEU A 74 -9.15 11.92 16.82
N THR A 75 -10.33 11.43 17.20
CA THR A 75 -11.52 12.28 17.33
C THR A 75 -11.60 12.82 18.77
N GLY A 76 -11.46 14.14 18.90
CA GLY A 76 -11.46 14.82 20.18
C GLY A 76 -10.25 14.47 21.06
N LYS A 77 -10.38 14.71 22.34
CA LYS A 77 -9.36 14.42 23.33
C LYS A 77 -9.95 13.66 24.52
N ASP A 78 -9.39 12.50 24.80
CA ASP A 78 -9.78 11.70 25.95
C ASP A 78 -9.42 12.43 27.27
N HIS A 79 -10.24 12.22 28.27
CA HIS A 79 -9.97 12.60 29.63
C HIS A 79 -9.61 11.37 30.46
N TRP A 80 -8.92 11.57 31.60
CA TRP A 80 -8.51 10.45 32.46
C TRP A 80 -9.67 9.58 32.93
N SER A 81 -10.89 10.11 33.01
CA SER A 81 -12.09 9.42 33.50
C SER A 81 -12.89 8.72 32.41
N ALA A 82 -12.77 9.13 31.15
CA ALA A 82 -13.53 8.56 30.04
C ALA A 82 -12.98 9.00 28.68
N GLY A 83 -13.23 8.19 27.64
CA GLY A 83 -12.96 8.55 26.27
C GLY A 83 -13.87 9.68 25.77
N PHE A 84 -13.40 10.44 24.77
CA PHE A 84 -14.10 11.62 24.24
C PHE A 84 -15.53 11.32 23.77
N GLN A 85 -15.77 10.13 23.21
CA GLN A 85 -17.10 9.72 22.72
C GLN A 85 -18.19 9.79 23.80
N HIS A 86 -17.84 9.55 25.08
CA HIS A 86 -18.80 9.64 26.18
C HIS A 86 -19.20 11.09 26.47
N PHE A 87 -18.24 12.02 26.36
CA PHE A 87 -18.53 13.46 26.51
C PHE A 87 -19.37 13.97 25.36
N TRP A 88 -19.07 13.54 24.13
CA TRP A 88 -19.85 13.89 22.96
C TRP A 88 -21.29 13.37 23.05
N LEU A 89 -21.48 12.08 23.41
CA LEU A 89 -22.81 11.49 23.63
C LEU A 89 -23.59 12.25 24.69
N HIS A 90 -22.93 12.60 25.80
CA HIS A 90 -23.58 13.43 26.84
C HIS A 90 -23.94 14.84 26.31
N GLY A 91 -23.08 15.45 25.51
CA GLY A 91 -23.34 16.73 24.84
C GLY A 91 -24.60 16.69 23.98
N LEU A 92 -24.82 15.60 23.20
CA LEU A 92 -26.06 15.43 22.42
C LEU A 92 -27.31 15.49 23.31
N THR A 93 -27.27 14.93 24.53
CA THR A 93 -28.40 15.01 25.49
C THR A 93 -28.63 16.41 26.03
N LYS A 94 -27.67 17.31 25.87
CA LYS A 94 -27.71 18.73 26.26
C LYS A 94 -27.98 19.68 25.10
N GLY A 95 -28.27 19.13 23.91
CA GLY A 95 -28.59 19.93 22.74
C GLY A 95 -27.38 20.37 21.90
N HIS A 96 -26.20 19.83 22.14
CA HIS A 96 -25.08 19.99 21.21
C HIS A 96 -25.29 19.05 20.01
N ASP A 97 -25.26 19.58 18.80
CA ASP A 97 -25.56 18.87 17.56
C ASP A 97 -24.34 18.70 16.63
N GLN A 98 -23.15 19.13 17.08
CA GLN A 98 -21.93 19.04 16.29
C GLN A 98 -21.61 17.56 16.00
N PRO A 99 -21.43 17.16 14.73
CA PRO A 99 -21.06 15.80 14.36
C PRO A 99 -19.76 15.34 15.05
N TYR A 100 -19.73 14.08 15.48
CA TYR A 100 -18.57 13.50 16.17
C TYR A 100 -17.28 13.64 15.36
N GLU A 101 -17.36 13.44 14.06
CA GLU A 101 -16.26 13.49 13.11
C GLU A 101 -15.62 14.88 12.95
N ASP A 102 -16.36 15.97 13.24
CA ASP A 102 -15.83 17.33 13.14
C ASP A 102 -14.82 17.68 14.24
N TYR A 103 -14.70 16.81 15.25
CA TYR A 103 -13.65 16.88 16.26
C TYR A 103 -12.35 16.14 15.84
N CYS A 104 -12.25 15.66 14.60
CA CYS A 104 -11.04 15.05 14.05
C CYS A 104 -10.37 16.00 13.06
N LEU A 105 -9.18 16.48 13.40
CA LEU A 105 -8.45 17.45 12.59
C LEU A 105 -8.12 16.92 11.18
N GLU A 106 -7.64 15.68 11.09
CA GLU A 106 -7.26 15.03 9.83
C GLU A 106 -8.47 14.90 8.90
N LEU A 107 -9.63 14.56 9.43
CA LEU A 107 -10.85 14.45 8.65
C LEU A 107 -11.30 15.81 8.11
N VAL A 108 -11.32 16.83 8.97
CA VAL A 108 -11.72 18.18 8.58
C VAL A 108 -10.75 18.76 7.55
N ALA A 109 -9.44 18.54 7.73
CA ALA A 109 -8.43 18.95 6.76
C ALA A 109 -8.60 18.21 5.42
N ALA A 110 -8.84 16.89 5.46
CA ALA A 110 -9.06 16.07 4.27
C ALA A 110 -10.28 16.53 3.46
N ARG A 111 -11.40 16.80 4.10
CA ARG A 111 -12.62 17.35 3.46
C ARG A 111 -12.39 18.69 2.77
N GLN A 112 -11.46 19.48 3.28
CA GLN A 112 -11.09 20.77 2.70
C GLN A 112 -9.94 20.68 1.68
N GLY A 113 -9.43 19.47 1.38
CA GLY A 113 -8.29 19.28 0.49
C GLY A 113 -6.99 19.89 1.02
N LYS A 114 -6.83 19.97 2.35
CA LYS A 114 -5.71 20.66 3.00
C LYS A 114 -4.78 19.69 3.71
N PHE A 115 -3.51 20.02 3.70
CA PHE A 115 -2.46 19.41 4.51
C PHE A 115 -1.44 20.48 4.94
N ALA A 116 -0.90 20.35 6.15
CA ALA A 116 0.23 21.14 6.62
C ALA A 116 0.99 20.36 7.70
N HIS A 117 2.31 20.52 7.73
CA HIS A 117 3.07 20.11 8.91
C HIS A 117 2.76 21.04 10.06
N LEU A 118 2.31 20.47 11.15
CA LEU A 118 2.00 21.23 12.36
C LEU A 118 3.16 21.12 13.36
N PRO A 119 3.41 22.15 14.17
CA PRO A 119 4.29 22.01 15.32
C PRO A 119 3.83 20.83 16.20
N ASP A 120 4.77 20.14 16.80
CA ASP A 120 4.54 19.00 17.70
C ASP A 120 4.00 17.73 17.03
N ASP A 121 4.17 17.56 15.72
CA ASP A 121 3.76 16.35 14.94
C ASP A 121 2.33 15.88 15.25
N ARG A 122 1.41 16.82 15.49
CA ARG A 122 0.04 16.51 15.92
C ARG A 122 -0.86 15.93 14.83
N LEU A 123 -0.43 15.94 13.57
CA LEU A 123 -1.19 15.42 12.46
C LEU A 123 -0.69 14.02 12.12
N ASN A 124 -1.56 13.03 12.21
CA ASN A 124 -1.26 11.67 11.74
C ASN A 124 -1.52 11.58 10.24
N TYR A 125 -0.53 11.13 9.49
CA TYR A 125 -0.63 11.04 8.05
C TYR A 125 0.17 9.85 7.51
N ALA A 126 -0.08 9.54 6.26
CA ALA A 126 0.67 8.58 5.45
C ALA A 126 0.90 9.18 4.06
N PHE A 127 1.28 8.34 3.12
CA PHE A 127 1.50 8.72 1.74
C PHE A 127 0.71 7.86 0.76
N GLN A 128 0.41 8.44 -0.38
CA GLN A 128 0.10 7.74 -1.61
C GLN A 128 1.34 7.92 -2.50
N LEU A 129 1.84 6.87 -3.10
CA LEU A 129 3.15 6.88 -3.77
C LEU A 129 3.18 5.97 -5.00
N ASP A 130 4.09 6.24 -5.91
CA ASP A 130 4.42 5.33 -7.00
C ASP A 130 5.28 4.19 -6.46
N SER A 131 4.74 2.98 -6.41
CA SER A 131 5.40 1.81 -5.82
C SER A 131 6.66 1.40 -6.58
N THR A 132 6.67 1.54 -7.91
CA THR A 132 7.85 1.24 -8.74
C THR A 132 8.96 2.25 -8.49
N ALA A 133 8.62 3.54 -8.39
CA ALA A 133 9.56 4.59 -8.06
C ALA A 133 10.10 4.42 -6.63
N TYR A 134 9.25 3.99 -5.69
CA TYR A 134 9.66 3.71 -4.31
C TYR A 134 10.61 2.51 -4.23
N ALA A 135 10.34 1.43 -4.95
CA ALA A 135 11.26 0.29 -5.03
C ALA A 135 12.65 0.71 -5.54
N LYS A 136 12.70 1.54 -6.59
CA LYS A 136 13.97 2.10 -7.12
C LYS A 136 14.69 2.97 -6.10
N PHE A 137 13.95 3.83 -5.39
CA PHE A 137 14.50 4.69 -4.35
C PHE A 137 15.12 3.86 -3.20
N LEU A 138 14.39 2.85 -2.71
CA LEU A 138 14.88 1.96 -1.65
C LEU A 138 16.09 1.13 -2.11
N ARG A 139 16.08 0.65 -3.35
CA ARG A 139 17.22 -0.06 -3.94
C ARG A 139 18.47 0.79 -3.93
N GLN A 140 18.41 2.01 -4.46
CA GLN A 140 19.56 2.94 -4.49
C GLN A 140 20.07 3.23 -3.07
N MET A 141 19.18 3.32 -2.09
CA MET A 141 19.57 3.51 -0.70
C MET A 141 20.25 2.25 -0.12
N ALA A 142 19.72 1.06 -0.41
CA ALA A 142 20.29 -0.19 0.05
C ALA A 142 21.69 -0.43 -0.54
N GLU A 143 21.87 -0.20 -1.84
CA GLU A 143 23.17 -0.33 -2.52
C GLU A 143 24.20 0.67 -1.95
N ARG A 144 23.81 1.92 -1.70
CA ARG A 144 24.66 2.93 -1.04
C ARG A 144 25.07 2.49 0.37
N ASP A 145 24.17 1.80 1.08
CA ASP A 145 24.42 1.31 2.44
C ASP A 145 25.15 -0.07 2.45
N GLY A 146 25.52 -0.61 1.26
CA GLY A 146 26.41 -1.76 1.11
C GLY A 146 25.75 -3.06 0.66
N ALA A 147 24.43 -3.08 0.37
CA ALA A 147 23.80 -4.25 -0.23
C ALA A 147 24.32 -4.47 -1.66
N LYS A 148 24.49 -5.73 -2.03
CA LYS A 148 24.91 -6.12 -3.39
C LYS A 148 23.67 -6.47 -4.21
N ARG A 149 23.44 -5.77 -5.32
CA ARG A 149 22.42 -6.17 -6.27
C ARG A 149 23.00 -7.06 -7.36
N ILE A 150 22.32 -8.15 -7.62
CA ILE A 150 22.61 -9.06 -8.74
C ILE A 150 21.38 -9.08 -9.64
N GLU A 151 21.55 -8.55 -10.86
CA GLU A 151 20.56 -8.63 -11.92
C GLU A 151 20.48 -10.07 -12.45
N GLY A 152 19.29 -10.66 -12.45
CA GLY A 152 19.07 -11.97 -13.04
C GLY A 152 17.80 -12.64 -12.56
N LYS A 153 17.34 -13.58 -13.36
CA LYS A 153 16.21 -14.44 -13.04
C LYS A 153 16.73 -15.74 -12.41
N ILE A 154 16.04 -16.18 -11.35
CA ILE A 154 16.31 -17.47 -10.72
C ILE A 154 15.80 -18.57 -11.66
N ALA A 155 16.69 -19.46 -12.07
CA ALA A 155 16.38 -20.64 -12.87
C ALA A 155 16.11 -21.86 -11.97
N GLU A 156 16.88 -21.99 -10.87
CA GLU A 156 16.80 -23.14 -9.97
C GLU A 156 17.09 -22.70 -8.52
N VAL A 157 16.47 -23.37 -7.57
CA VAL A 157 16.75 -23.25 -6.13
C VAL A 157 17.35 -24.57 -5.67
N GLU A 158 18.60 -24.52 -5.23
CA GLU A 158 19.35 -25.70 -4.78
C GLU A 158 19.11 -25.96 -3.29
N LEU A 159 18.80 -27.21 -2.96
CA LEU A 159 18.64 -27.65 -1.57
C LEU A 159 19.89 -28.40 -1.09
N ASP A 160 20.21 -28.23 0.18
CA ASP A 160 21.18 -29.08 0.85
C ASP A 160 20.62 -30.51 0.99
N SER A 161 21.36 -31.49 0.51
CA SER A 161 20.92 -32.90 0.45
C SER A 161 20.79 -33.56 1.82
N GLY A 162 21.43 -33.01 2.85
CA GLY A 162 21.41 -33.54 4.22
C GLY A 162 20.31 -32.91 5.07
N THR A 163 20.06 -31.60 4.93
CA THR A 163 19.10 -30.86 5.77
C THR A 163 17.80 -30.58 5.07
N GLY A 164 17.80 -30.44 3.73
CA GLY A 164 16.66 -30.00 2.95
C GLY A 164 16.47 -28.47 2.94
N ASP A 165 17.38 -27.72 3.56
CA ASP A 165 17.36 -26.25 3.54
C ASP A 165 17.81 -25.72 2.17
N ILE A 166 17.46 -24.47 1.87
CA ILE A 166 17.95 -23.80 0.65
C ILE A 166 19.45 -23.50 0.85
N ALA A 167 20.28 -24.04 -0.04
CA ALA A 167 21.73 -23.85 -0.08
C ALA A 167 22.14 -22.70 -1.01
N ALA A 168 21.51 -22.60 -2.17
CA ALA A 168 21.86 -21.59 -3.16
C ALA A 168 20.72 -21.31 -4.15
N LEU A 169 20.87 -20.17 -4.85
CA LEU A 169 20.07 -19.83 -6.03
C LEU A 169 20.96 -19.91 -7.28
N ALA A 170 20.53 -20.63 -8.30
CA ALA A 170 21.16 -20.64 -9.61
C ALA A 170 20.38 -19.72 -10.55
N LEU A 171 21.05 -18.75 -11.16
CA LEU A 171 20.46 -17.81 -12.12
C LEU A 171 20.52 -18.37 -13.54
N GLU A 172 19.65 -17.88 -14.44
CA GLU A 172 19.68 -18.20 -15.89
C GLU A 172 21.06 -17.91 -16.53
N SER A 173 21.81 -16.97 -15.96
CA SER A 173 23.19 -16.65 -16.37
C SER A 173 24.23 -17.70 -16.01
N GLY A 174 23.87 -18.70 -15.20
CA GLY A 174 24.81 -19.66 -14.60
C GLY A 174 25.46 -19.15 -13.31
N THR A 175 25.15 -17.95 -12.87
CA THR A 175 25.66 -17.42 -11.58
C THR A 175 25.00 -18.15 -10.42
N ARG A 176 25.80 -18.65 -9.48
CA ARG A 176 25.33 -19.30 -8.25
C ARG A 176 25.49 -18.36 -7.06
N ILE A 177 24.44 -18.25 -6.23
CA ILE A 177 24.39 -17.34 -5.09
C ILE A 177 24.06 -18.14 -3.85
N GLU A 178 24.98 -18.18 -2.92
CA GLU A 178 24.84 -18.84 -1.60
C GLU A 178 24.35 -17.84 -0.56
N GLY A 179 23.73 -18.34 0.52
CA GLY A 179 23.31 -17.54 1.66
C GLY A 179 22.96 -18.40 2.87
N ASP A 180 23.05 -17.81 4.06
CA ASP A 180 22.65 -18.44 5.32
C ASP A 180 21.17 -18.25 5.62
N LEU A 181 20.54 -17.23 5.02
CA LEU A 181 19.12 -16.92 5.14
C LEU A 181 18.59 -16.37 3.82
N PHE A 182 17.46 -16.90 3.38
CA PHE A 182 16.77 -16.46 2.16
C PHE A 182 15.42 -15.86 2.52
N ILE A 183 15.14 -14.65 1.99
CA ILE A 183 13.84 -13.98 2.11
C ILE A 183 13.15 -14.07 0.76
N ASP A 184 12.06 -14.84 0.69
CA ASP A 184 11.29 -15.01 -0.54
C ASP A 184 10.39 -13.80 -0.82
N CYS A 185 10.83 -12.98 -1.77
CA CYS A 185 10.08 -11.83 -2.29
C CYS A 185 9.60 -12.07 -3.74
N THR A 186 9.42 -13.33 -4.17
CA THR A 186 9.03 -13.67 -5.54
C THR A 186 7.54 -13.53 -5.83
N GLY A 187 6.79 -12.90 -4.93
CA GLY A 187 5.37 -12.60 -5.06
C GLY A 187 4.49 -13.85 -5.06
N PHE A 188 3.43 -13.85 -5.85
CA PHE A 188 2.49 -14.98 -5.93
C PHE A 188 3.12 -16.29 -6.41
N ARG A 189 4.29 -16.23 -7.05
CA ARG A 189 5.02 -17.43 -7.45
C ARG A 189 5.54 -18.22 -6.25
N ALA A 190 5.83 -17.55 -5.13
CA ALA A 190 6.38 -18.15 -3.91
C ALA A 190 7.45 -19.20 -4.23
N LEU A 191 8.45 -18.79 -5.04
CA LEU A 191 9.40 -19.69 -5.68
C LEU A 191 10.19 -20.53 -4.67
N LEU A 192 10.62 -19.91 -3.57
CA LEU A 192 11.41 -20.58 -2.54
C LEU A 192 10.49 -21.34 -1.57
N ILE A 193 9.60 -20.61 -0.88
CA ILE A 193 8.78 -21.18 0.18
C ILE A 193 7.70 -22.12 -0.37
N GLY A 194 7.05 -21.75 -1.49
CA GLY A 194 5.96 -22.54 -2.07
C GLY A 194 6.45 -23.66 -2.97
N GLN A 195 7.13 -23.29 -4.07
CA GLN A 195 7.48 -24.26 -5.11
C GLN A 195 8.61 -25.18 -4.69
N THR A 196 9.64 -24.66 -4.00
CA THR A 196 10.82 -25.46 -3.62
C THR A 196 10.64 -26.18 -2.29
N LEU A 197 10.19 -25.46 -1.25
CA LEU A 197 10.02 -26.05 0.09
C LEU A 197 8.65 -26.71 0.31
N GLY A 198 7.75 -26.62 -0.66
CA GLY A 198 6.45 -27.31 -0.64
C GLY A 198 5.47 -26.78 0.42
N VAL A 199 5.68 -25.57 0.95
CA VAL A 199 4.74 -24.93 1.85
C VAL A 199 3.58 -24.36 1.03
N GLY A 200 2.41 -24.95 1.16
CA GLY A 200 1.21 -24.53 0.42
C GLY A 200 0.59 -23.24 0.96
N HIS A 201 -0.42 -22.75 0.23
CA HIS A 201 -1.28 -21.67 0.69
C HIS A 201 -2.51 -22.24 1.38
N GLU A 202 -2.93 -21.59 2.47
CA GLU A 202 -4.24 -21.84 3.07
C GLU A 202 -5.30 -21.08 2.27
N ASP A 203 -6.36 -21.76 1.85
CA ASP A 203 -7.48 -21.13 1.15
C ASP A 203 -8.39 -20.40 2.13
N TRP A 204 -8.44 -19.08 2.02
CA TRP A 204 -9.29 -18.20 2.81
C TRP A 204 -10.44 -17.59 2.00
N THR A 205 -10.77 -18.13 0.83
CA THR A 205 -11.86 -17.63 -0.02
C THR A 205 -13.22 -17.65 0.65
N HIS A 206 -13.42 -18.52 1.65
CA HIS A 206 -14.63 -18.54 2.48
C HIS A 206 -14.78 -17.32 3.40
N TRP A 207 -13.69 -16.58 3.70
CA TRP A 207 -13.68 -15.32 4.43
C TRP A 207 -13.45 -14.12 3.52
N LEU A 208 -12.57 -14.25 2.54
CA LEU A 208 -12.09 -13.22 1.64
C LEU A 208 -12.34 -13.65 0.18
N PRO A 209 -13.57 -13.50 -0.32
CA PRO A 209 -13.97 -14.11 -1.58
C PRO A 209 -13.44 -13.42 -2.84
N CYS A 210 -12.88 -12.21 -2.72
CA CYS A 210 -12.31 -11.51 -3.87
C CYS A 210 -10.94 -12.11 -4.22
N ASP A 211 -10.82 -12.57 -5.45
CA ASP A 211 -9.68 -13.34 -5.97
C ASP A 211 -9.01 -12.71 -7.18
N SER A 212 -9.57 -11.63 -7.71
CA SER A 212 -9.14 -10.99 -8.94
C SER A 212 -9.05 -9.48 -8.81
N ALA A 213 -8.17 -8.85 -9.60
CA ALA A 213 -8.06 -7.40 -9.65
C ALA A 213 -7.64 -6.92 -11.04
N ILE A 214 -8.17 -5.75 -11.43
CA ILE A 214 -7.77 -5.01 -12.63
C ILE A 214 -7.31 -3.63 -12.18
N ALA A 215 -6.20 -3.15 -12.72
CA ALA A 215 -5.65 -1.83 -12.38
C ALA A 215 -5.39 -1.01 -13.63
N VAL A 216 -5.74 0.27 -13.59
CA VAL A 216 -5.47 1.23 -14.66
C VAL A 216 -4.93 2.55 -14.09
N GLN A 217 -4.16 3.26 -14.89
CA GLN A 217 -3.70 4.60 -14.55
C GLN A 217 -4.45 5.63 -15.38
N THR A 218 -4.81 6.76 -14.77
CA THR A 218 -5.46 7.88 -15.46
C THR A 218 -4.75 9.19 -15.26
N GLU A 219 -4.97 10.13 -16.18
CA GLU A 219 -4.59 11.52 -15.97
C GLU A 219 -5.28 12.10 -14.73
N SER A 220 -4.60 13.00 -14.04
CA SER A 220 -5.19 13.78 -12.96
C SER A 220 -6.13 14.85 -13.54
N VAL A 221 -7.35 14.92 -13.05
CA VAL A 221 -8.35 15.93 -13.46
C VAL A 221 -8.42 17.12 -12.51
N GLY A 222 -7.59 17.14 -11.48
CA GLY A 222 -7.52 18.22 -10.48
C GLY A 222 -6.40 17.98 -9.46
N PRO A 223 -6.28 18.84 -8.44
CA PRO A 223 -5.33 18.63 -7.36
C PRO A 223 -5.55 17.30 -6.64
N PRO A 224 -4.49 16.62 -6.20
CA PRO A 224 -4.61 15.35 -5.50
C PRO A 224 -5.33 15.54 -4.16
N THR A 225 -6.35 14.73 -3.90
CA THR A 225 -7.00 14.71 -2.58
C THR A 225 -6.10 14.03 -1.55
N PRO A 226 -6.05 14.55 -0.30
CA PRO A 226 -5.21 13.95 0.74
C PRO A 226 -5.87 12.70 1.38
N TYR A 227 -6.45 11.84 0.57
CA TYR A 227 -7.04 10.57 0.98
C TYR A 227 -7.19 9.60 -0.20
N THR A 228 -7.17 8.32 0.09
CA THR A 228 -7.60 7.28 -0.85
C THR A 228 -9.12 7.19 -0.82
N ARG A 229 -9.75 7.01 -1.96
CA ARG A 229 -11.18 6.71 -2.06
C ARG A 229 -11.37 5.23 -2.39
N VAL A 230 -12.28 4.56 -1.69
CA VAL A 230 -12.68 3.17 -1.94
C VAL A 230 -14.19 3.08 -2.07
N ILE A 231 -14.66 2.46 -3.14
CA ILE A 231 -16.06 2.41 -3.54
C ILE A 231 -16.49 0.95 -3.53
N ALA A 232 -17.50 0.62 -2.73
CA ALA A 232 -18.05 -0.73 -2.75
C ALA A 232 -18.93 -0.97 -3.97
N HIS A 233 -18.87 -2.18 -4.49
CA HIS A 233 -19.70 -2.73 -5.55
C HIS A 233 -20.35 -4.03 -5.08
N ASP A 234 -21.30 -4.55 -5.82
CA ASP A 234 -22.03 -5.79 -5.52
C ASP A 234 -21.17 -7.06 -5.49
N ALA A 235 -20.04 -7.05 -6.21
CA ALA A 235 -19.13 -8.21 -6.30
C ALA A 235 -17.66 -7.84 -6.00
N GLY A 236 -17.42 -6.73 -5.31
CA GLY A 236 -16.05 -6.27 -5.01
C GLY A 236 -15.99 -4.80 -4.60
N TRP A 237 -14.86 -4.17 -4.84
CA TRP A 237 -14.66 -2.76 -4.51
C TRP A 237 -13.57 -2.13 -5.40
N GLN A 238 -13.65 -0.83 -5.58
CA GLN A 238 -12.75 -0.05 -6.43
C GLN A 238 -11.92 0.90 -5.57
N TRP A 239 -10.65 1.12 -5.92
CA TRP A 239 -9.81 2.15 -5.31
C TRP A 239 -9.51 3.29 -6.28
N ARG A 240 -9.24 4.47 -5.71
CA ARG A 240 -8.69 5.64 -6.39
C ARG A 240 -7.60 6.26 -5.53
N ILE A 241 -6.37 6.33 -6.07
CA ILE A 241 -5.16 6.76 -5.38
C ILE A 241 -4.52 7.90 -6.17
N PRO A 242 -4.70 9.17 -5.77
CA PRO A 242 -4.15 10.32 -6.48
C PRO A 242 -2.66 10.52 -6.14
N LEU A 243 -1.82 10.49 -7.16
CA LEU A 243 -0.40 10.83 -7.09
C LEU A 243 -0.13 12.23 -7.65
N GLN A 244 1.12 12.70 -7.62
CA GLN A 244 1.46 14.02 -8.17
C GLN A 244 1.24 14.12 -9.69
N HIS A 245 1.44 13.05 -10.43
CA HIS A 245 1.47 13.04 -11.90
C HIS A 245 0.34 12.23 -12.55
N ARG A 246 -0.39 11.42 -11.79
CA ARG A 246 -1.45 10.52 -12.27
C ARG A 246 -2.37 10.07 -11.14
N VAL A 247 -3.40 9.34 -11.47
CA VAL A 247 -4.25 8.64 -10.50
C VAL A 247 -4.16 7.14 -10.75
N GLY A 248 -3.82 6.37 -9.71
CA GLY A 248 -3.95 4.92 -9.72
C GLY A 248 -5.41 4.53 -9.42
N ASN A 249 -6.00 3.73 -10.30
CA ASN A 249 -7.35 3.19 -10.12
C ASN A 249 -7.31 1.68 -10.26
N GLY A 250 -8.27 1.00 -9.65
CA GLY A 250 -8.48 -0.41 -9.91
C GLY A 250 -9.66 -0.96 -9.16
N ILE A 251 -10.06 -2.15 -9.54
CA ILE A 251 -11.15 -2.91 -8.95
C ILE A 251 -10.65 -4.25 -8.46
N VAL A 252 -10.99 -4.60 -7.22
CA VAL A 252 -10.86 -5.95 -6.66
C VAL A 252 -12.23 -6.59 -6.73
N TYR A 253 -12.34 -7.79 -7.26
CA TYR A 253 -13.64 -8.46 -7.45
C TYR A 253 -13.55 -9.96 -7.21
N CYS A 254 -14.69 -10.56 -7.00
CA CYS A 254 -14.85 -11.99 -6.87
C CYS A 254 -15.22 -12.59 -8.23
N GLY A 255 -14.30 -13.33 -8.86
CA GLY A 255 -14.49 -13.97 -10.15
C GLY A 255 -15.68 -14.95 -10.22
N ARG A 256 -16.15 -15.42 -9.05
CA ARG A 256 -17.39 -16.23 -8.96
C ARG A 256 -18.66 -15.46 -9.30
N TYR A 257 -18.66 -14.13 -9.08
CA TYR A 257 -19.86 -13.28 -9.23
C TYR A 257 -19.73 -12.23 -10.33
N LEU A 258 -18.52 -11.93 -10.77
CA LEU A 258 -18.25 -10.91 -11.77
C LEU A 258 -17.11 -11.39 -12.68
N GLU A 259 -17.36 -11.50 -13.97
CA GLU A 259 -16.34 -11.84 -14.98
C GLU A 259 -15.43 -10.64 -15.27
N GLU A 260 -14.30 -10.89 -15.93
CA GLU A 260 -13.25 -9.90 -16.18
C GLU A 260 -13.74 -8.72 -17.01
N ASP A 261 -14.40 -8.97 -18.17
CA ASP A 261 -14.89 -7.90 -19.06
C ASP A 261 -15.91 -6.99 -18.35
N PRO A 262 -16.96 -7.50 -17.69
CA PRO A 262 -17.85 -6.67 -16.88
C PRO A 262 -17.16 -5.93 -15.72
N ALA A 263 -16.12 -6.52 -15.10
CA ALA A 263 -15.34 -5.85 -14.06
C ALA A 263 -14.56 -4.67 -14.63
N LEU A 264 -13.95 -4.85 -15.82
CA LEU A 264 -13.25 -3.79 -16.55
C LEU A 264 -14.22 -2.66 -16.95
N GLU A 265 -15.38 -3.00 -17.53
CA GLU A 265 -16.41 -2.01 -17.89
C GLU A 265 -16.84 -1.19 -16.67
N ARG A 266 -17.05 -1.85 -15.52
CA ARG A 266 -17.41 -1.21 -14.26
C ARG A 266 -16.31 -0.27 -13.77
N LEU A 267 -15.05 -0.69 -13.81
CA LEU A 267 -13.91 0.15 -13.46
C LEU A 267 -13.86 1.38 -14.35
N LEU A 268 -13.90 1.19 -15.69
CA LEU A 268 -13.80 2.28 -16.65
C LEU A 268 -14.99 3.25 -16.57
N GLY A 269 -16.18 2.77 -16.24
CA GLY A 269 -17.37 3.60 -16.03
C GLY A 269 -17.32 4.47 -14.76
N ASN A 270 -16.40 4.22 -13.84
CA ASN A 270 -16.29 4.91 -12.54
C ASN A 270 -14.96 5.66 -12.34
N ILE A 271 -14.14 5.78 -13.38
CA ILE A 271 -12.89 6.56 -13.32
C ILE A 271 -13.08 7.94 -13.96
N GLU A 272 -12.21 8.85 -13.59
CA GLU A 272 -12.11 10.19 -14.17
C GLU A 272 -10.75 10.36 -14.84
N GLY A 273 -10.71 11.18 -15.90
CA GLY A 273 -9.52 11.40 -16.69
C GLY A 273 -9.28 10.32 -17.75
N ARG A 274 -8.38 10.63 -18.68
CA ARG A 274 -8.02 9.72 -19.76
C ARG A 274 -7.15 8.58 -19.23
N VAL A 275 -7.44 7.35 -19.66
CA VAL A 275 -6.62 6.16 -19.36
C VAL A 275 -5.23 6.30 -20.00
N LEU A 276 -4.20 6.01 -19.24
CA LEU A 276 -2.78 6.14 -19.62
C LEU A 276 -2.11 4.81 -19.95
N THR A 277 -2.63 3.72 -19.42
CA THR A 277 -2.07 2.36 -19.58
C THR A 277 -3.18 1.41 -19.97
N ASP A 278 -2.84 0.41 -20.75
CA ASP A 278 -3.76 -0.72 -20.96
C ASP A 278 -4.01 -1.41 -19.62
N PRO A 279 -5.24 -1.90 -19.39
CA PRO A 279 -5.63 -2.60 -18.17
C PRO A 279 -4.83 -3.86 -17.89
#